data_ca76ae88d6b44034d0e329d676dde9c4
#
_entry.id   ca76ae88d6b44034d0e329d676dde9c4
#
_cell.length_a   1.000
_cell.length_b   1.000
_cell.length_c   1.000
_cell.angle_alpha   90.00
_cell.angle_beta   90.00
_cell.angle_gamma   90.00
#
_symmetry.space_group_name_H-M   'P 1'
#
loop_
_entity.id
_entity.type
_entity.pdbx_description
1 polymer ?
#
loop_
_entity_poly.entity_id
_entity_poly.type
_entity_poly.pdbx_seq_one_letter_code
_entity_poly.pdbx_strand_id
1 'polypeptide(L)'
;MKKVLQVTAGMNRAGAETMIMNIYRHIDRSKLQFDFVVYSDEKQDYEDEIIQLGGSVIHIPIKRGIAMVKSIEAIRKILKTNGPYCAIHAATLFNSAYAMLASLFIPNLVRVVHSHSTSNKPKNSILDNLYESLSRLIIILVGQKFLACGEEAGKFLFGKRFTQKGVILNNAIDIDLFYDTNKDAVARLRRELGISNGSLVIGNVARLEEVKNHAKMIEIARQMKSRQIEFKMLFIGRGDLENEIRAEIKRYGLEKEVLLLGIRSDIPDLLHTMDVLLMPSLFEGNPVSLIEAQAASVPCVISDIITDKIDMGLQLVSKVALSANADKWVNHILKASKSAKPSKKQVIESLRKHGYDLNETTKLLTDIYLGNQ
;
A
#
# COMPACT_ATOMS: atom_id res chain seq x y z
N MET A 1 -26.06 13.23 5.96
CA MET A 1 -24.79 12.62 5.50
C MET A 1 -23.76 13.73 5.33
N LYS A 2 -22.62 13.65 6.02
CA LYS A 2 -21.50 14.59 5.85
C LYS A 2 -20.57 14.11 4.73
N LYS A 3 -19.85 15.04 4.10
CA LYS A 3 -18.91 14.69 3.02
C LYS A 3 -17.47 15.00 3.40
N VAL A 4 -16.52 14.19 2.91
CA VAL A 4 -15.08 14.42 2.98
C VAL A 4 -14.54 14.56 1.56
N LEU A 5 -13.75 15.58 1.31
CA LEU A 5 -13.01 15.73 0.05
C LEU A 5 -11.62 15.10 0.19
N GLN A 6 -11.41 13.97 -0.45
CA GLN A 6 -10.10 13.33 -0.59
C GLN A 6 -9.34 14.01 -1.74
N VAL A 7 -8.10 14.43 -1.51
CA VAL A 7 -7.23 15.01 -2.56
C VAL A 7 -6.00 14.14 -2.70
N THR A 8 -5.89 13.45 -3.83
CA THR A 8 -4.86 12.45 -4.11
C THR A 8 -4.14 12.75 -5.42
N ALA A 9 -2.95 12.18 -5.61
CA ALA A 9 -2.24 12.30 -6.88
C ALA A 9 -2.93 11.50 -7.99
N GLY A 10 -3.48 10.35 -7.64
CA GLY A 10 -4.27 9.44 -8.46
C GLY A 10 -5.06 8.49 -7.59
N MET A 11 -5.84 7.60 -8.21
CA MET A 11 -6.56 6.51 -7.55
C MET A 11 -6.33 5.19 -8.30
N ASN A 12 -5.06 4.91 -8.62
CA ASN A 12 -4.62 3.64 -9.18
C ASN A 12 -4.27 2.64 -8.06
N ARG A 13 -4.07 1.37 -8.39
CA ARG A 13 -3.79 0.31 -7.40
C ARG A 13 -2.36 0.41 -6.86
N ALA A 14 -2.15 1.33 -5.90
CA ALA A 14 -0.92 1.50 -5.14
C ALA A 14 -1.23 1.57 -3.64
N GLY A 15 -0.20 1.52 -2.78
CA GLY A 15 -0.40 1.31 -1.34
C GLY A 15 -1.23 2.37 -0.63
N ALA A 16 -1.02 3.67 -0.93
CA ALA A 16 -1.77 4.76 -0.32
C ALA A 16 -3.24 4.78 -0.78
N GLU A 17 -3.45 4.60 -2.08
CA GLU A 17 -4.76 4.59 -2.71
C GLU A 17 -5.58 3.38 -2.27
N THR A 18 -4.94 2.21 -2.18
CA THR A 18 -5.58 0.99 -1.67
C THR A 18 -5.99 1.16 -0.20
N MET A 19 -5.15 1.80 0.64
CA MET A 19 -5.51 2.13 2.02
C MET A 19 -6.76 3.02 2.09
N ILE A 20 -6.81 4.09 1.29
CA ILE A 20 -7.97 5.00 1.25
C ILE A 20 -9.22 4.25 0.81
N MET A 21 -9.11 3.38 -0.20
CA MET A 21 -10.23 2.56 -0.67
C MET A 21 -10.69 1.53 0.36
N ASN A 22 -9.77 0.89 1.08
CA ASN A 22 -10.11 -0.01 2.17
C ASN A 22 -10.95 0.72 3.25
N ILE A 23 -10.54 1.92 3.63
CA ILE A 23 -11.31 2.76 4.55
C ILE A 23 -12.67 3.12 3.94
N TYR A 24 -12.73 3.53 2.67
CA TYR A 24 -13.96 3.93 2.01
C TYR A 24 -14.99 2.79 1.87
N ARG A 25 -14.53 1.56 1.70
CA ARG A 25 -15.38 0.35 1.73
C ARG A 25 -16.00 0.10 3.11
N HIS A 26 -15.28 0.47 4.19
CA HIS A 26 -15.64 0.14 5.58
C HIS A 26 -16.34 1.28 6.35
N ILE A 27 -16.28 2.53 5.88
CA ILE A 27 -17.00 3.61 6.52
C ILE A 27 -18.53 3.39 6.48
N ASP A 28 -19.23 3.88 7.48
CA ASP A 28 -20.68 3.99 7.45
C ASP A 28 -21.11 5.08 6.47
N ARG A 29 -21.36 4.69 5.21
CA ARG A 29 -21.74 5.60 4.13
C ARG A 29 -23.10 6.28 4.31
N SER A 30 -23.88 5.89 5.29
CA SER A 30 -25.08 6.62 5.68
C SER A 30 -24.74 7.91 6.45
N LYS A 31 -23.59 7.94 7.11
CA LYS A 31 -23.12 9.08 7.92
C LYS A 31 -22.07 9.91 7.19
N LEU A 32 -21.17 9.26 6.44
CA LEU A 32 -20.01 9.90 5.84
C LEU A 32 -19.80 9.40 4.40
N GLN A 33 -19.60 10.31 3.46
CA GLN A 33 -19.35 10.02 2.05
C GLN A 33 -18.07 10.68 1.57
N PHE A 34 -17.33 10.03 0.65
CA PHE A 34 -16.12 10.58 0.07
C PHE A 34 -16.35 11.03 -1.37
N ASP A 35 -15.89 12.24 -1.69
CA ASP A 35 -15.62 12.71 -3.04
C ASP A 35 -14.10 12.81 -3.23
N PHE A 36 -13.61 12.55 -4.44
CA PHE A 36 -12.19 12.49 -4.74
C PHE A 36 -11.79 13.55 -5.75
N VAL A 37 -10.74 14.30 -5.47
CA VAL A 37 -10.00 15.10 -6.42
C VAL A 37 -8.72 14.33 -6.76
N VAL A 38 -8.51 14.06 -8.05
CA VAL A 38 -7.31 13.41 -8.55
C VAL A 38 -6.52 14.35 -9.47
N TYR A 39 -5.20 14.33 -9.32
CA TYR A 39 -4.28 15.16 -10.11
C TYR A 39 -3.85 14.44 -11.40
N SER A 40 -4.83 13.97 -12.17
CA SER A 40 -4.65 13.24 -13.42
C SER A 40 -5.79 13.56 -14.37
N ASP A 41 -5.52 13.50 -15.67
CA ASP A 41 -6.53 13.60 -16.75
C ASP A 41 -7.03 12.21 -17.18
N GLU A 42 -6.37 11.13 -16.72
CA GLU A 42 -6.66 9.77 -17.11
C GLU A 42 -7.60 9.09 -16.13
N LYS A 43 -8.45 8.19 -16.64
CA LYS A 43 -9.29 7.32 -15.83
C LYS A 43 -8.44 6.50 -14.87
N GLN A 44 -8.88 6.39 -13.63
CA GLN A 44 -8.17 5.72 -12.54
C GLN A 44 -8.71 4.30 -12.30
N ASP A 45 -7.86 3.39 -11.81
CA ASP A 45 -8.25 1.98 -11.55
C ASP A 45 -9.43 1.83 -10.57
N TYR A 46 -9.53 2.71 -9.57
CA TYR A 46 -10.59 2.68 -8.56
C TYR A 46 -11.80 3.56 -8.90
N GLU A 47 -11.81 4.26 -10.03
CA GLU A 47 -12.83 5.26 -10.33
C GLU A 47 -14.24 4.67 -10.43
N ASP A 48 -14.40 3.57 -11.16
CA ASP A 48 -15.69 2.89 -11.30
C ASP A 48 -16.22 2.41 -9.94
N GLU A 49 -15.34 1.89 -9.09
CA GLU A 49 -15.71 1.43 -7.75
C GLU A 49 -16.10 2.60 -6.84
N ILE A 50 -15.39 3.72 -6.89
CA ILE A 50 -15.72 4.94 -6.16
C ILE A 50 -17.13 5.39 -6.51
N ILE A 51 -17.47 5.42 -7.80
CA ILE A 51 -18.80 5.79 -8.30
C ILE A 51 -19.87 4.80 -7.82
N GLN A 52 -19.61 3.51 -7.89
CA GLN A 52 -20.52 2.46 -7.39
C GLN A 52 -20.79 2.58 -5.89
N LEU A 53 -19.81 3.03 -5.11
CA LEU A 53 -19.94 3.28 -3.68
C LEU A 53 -20.65 4.63 -3.37
N GLY A 54 -21.06 5.39 -4.41
CA GLY A 54 -21.81 6.64 -4.31
C GLY A 54 -20.94 7.89 -4.16
N GLY A 55 -19.61 7.77 -4.34
CA GLY A 55 -18.69 8.91 -4.40
C GLY A 55 -18.57 9.50 -5.79
N SER A 56 -17.82 10.58 -5.91
CA SER A 56 -17.47 11.21 -7.19
C SER A 56 -15.97 11.34 -7.36
N VAL A 57 -15.49 11.27 -8.60
CA VAL A 57 -14.09 11.54 -8.97
C VAL A 57 -14.03 12.77 -9.84
N ILE A 58 -13.22 13.75 -9.44
CA ILE A 58 -13.07 15.03 -10.12
C ILE A 58 -11.61 15.18 -10.53
N HIS A 59 -11.38 15.21 -11.83
CA HIS A 59 -10.06 15.34 -12.42
C HIS A 59 -9.61 16.80 -12.46
N ILE A 60 -8.45 17.10 -11.83
CA ILE A 60 -7.81 18.40 -11.87
C ILE A 60 -6.35 18.19 -12.28
N PRO A 61 -6.00 18.39 -13.55
CA PRO A 61 -4.60 18.25 -13.97
C PRO A 61 -3.73 19.29 -13.28
N ILE A 62 -2.69 18.84 -12.59
CA ILE A 62 -1.68 19.74 -12.04
C ILE A 62 -0.65 20.09 -13.11
N LYS A 63 -0.54 21.39 -13.40
CA LYS A 63 0.58 21.95 -14.16
C LYS A 63 1.36 22.89 -13.22
N ARG A 64 2.69 22.84 -13.27
CA ARG A 64 3.56 23.73 -12.46
C ARG A 64 3.43 25.20 -12.91
N GLY A 65 3.80 26.13 -12.03
CA GLY A 65 3.78 27.58 -12.32
C GLY A 65 2.41 28.22 -12.11
N ILE A 66 1.98 29.09 -13.01
CA ILE A 66 0.69 29.82 -12.94
C ILE A 66 -0.52 28.89 -12.84
N ALA A 67 -0.40 27.66 -13.34
CA ALA A 67 -1.42 26.64 -13.22
C ALA A 67 -1.69 26.16 -11.79
N MET A 68 -0.78 26.42 -10.83
CA MET A 68 -1.01 26.16 -9.41
C MET A 68 -2.21 26.95 -8.87
N VAL A 69 -2.34 28.23 -9.27
CA VAL A 69 -3.48 29.08 -8.85
C VAL A 69 -4.79 28.49 -9.35
N LYS A 70 -4.83 28.00 -10.61
CA LYS A 70 -6.01 27.34 -11.19
C LYS A 70 -6.42 26.10 -10.43
N SER A 71 -5.45 25.28 -9.96
CA SER A 71 -5.74 24.08 -9.15
C SER A 71 -6.32 24.47 -7.78
N ILE A 72 -5.78 25.51 -7.13
CA ILE A 72 -6.31 26.05 -5.86
C ILE A 72 -7.74 26.57 -6.05
N GLU A 73 -7.98 27.33 -7.10
CA GLU A 73 -9.32 27.86 -7.44
C GLU A 73 -10.32 26.76 -7.74
N ALA A 74 -9.91 25.73 -8.49
CA ALA A 74 -10.75 24.57 -8.80
C ALA A 74 -11.16 23.83 -7.53
N ILE A 75 -10.20 23.50 -6.64
CA ILE A 75 -10.49 22.84 -5.35
C ILE A 75 -11.40 23.73 -4.50
N ARG A 76 -11.14 25.04 -4.43
CA ARG A 76 -11.98 25.98 -3.68
C ARG A 76 -13.41 26.04 -4.23
N LYS A 77 -13.57 26.01 -5.55
CA LYS A 77 -14.90 25.94 -6.21
C LYS A 77 -15.62 24.66 -5.79
N ILE A 78 -14.95 23.50 -5.87
CA ILE A 78 -15.52 22.20 -5.45
C ILE A 78 -15.98 22.26 -3.99
N LEU A 79 -15.14 22.76 -3.08
CA LEU A 79 -15.49 22.89 -1.66
C LEU A 79 -16.75 23.74 -1.44
N LYS A 80 -17.00 24.75 -2.29
CA LYS A 80 -18.16 25.65 -2.19
C LYS A 80 -19.41 25.10 -2.89
N THR A 81 -19.26 24.41 -4.02
CA THR A 81 -20.40 24.03 -4.88
C THR A 81 -20.87 22.60 -4.68
N ASN A 82 -19.97 21.66 -4.32
CA ASN A 82 -20.31 20.24 -4.18
C ASN A 82 -20.50 19.81 -2.70
N GLY A 83 -20.26 20.77 -1.76
CA GLY A 83 -20.39 20.57 -0.32
C GLY A 83 -21.84 20.51 0.19
N PRO A 84 -22.05 20.60 1.50
CA PRO A 84 -21.02 20.93 2.49
C PRO A 84 -20.08 19.77 2.82
N TYR A 85 -18.77 20.07 2.86
CA TYR A 85 -17.75 19.13 3.33
C TYR A 85 -17.44 19.38 4.80
N CYS A 86 -17.30 18.32 5.60
CA CYS A 86 -16.86 18.40 7.00
C CYS A 86 -15.32 18.31 7.12
N ALA A 87 -14.66 17.69 6.13
CA ALA A 87 -13.21 17.60 6.10
C ALA A 87 -12.66 17.66 4.68
N ILE A 88 -11.42 18.14 4.55
CA ILE A 88 -10.55 17.95 3.39
C ILE A 88 -9.33 17.14 3.83
N HIS A 89 -9.05 16.03 3.14
CA HIS A 89 -7.93 15.16 3.42
C HIS A 89 -7.00 15.10 2.21
N ALA A 90 -5.81 15.66 2.34
CA ALA A 90 -4.83 15.77 1.26
C ALA A 90 -3.66 14.79 1.48
N ALA A 91 -3.44 13.91 0.49
CA ALA A 91 -2.40 12.88 0.48
C ALA A 91 -1.45 13.02 -0.73
N THR A 92 -1.03 14.26 -1.04
CA THR A 92 -0.25 14.60 -2.23
C THR A 92 1.13 15.18 -1.93
N LEU A 93 1.71 14.79 -0.81
CA LEU A 93 2.99 15.28 -0.31
C LEU A 93 3.01 16.84 -0.26
N PHE A 94 4.00 17.52 -0.86
CA PHE A 94 4.10 18.98 -0.88
C PHE A 94 2.96 19.66 -1.65
N ASN A 95 2.35 18.99 -2.64
CA ASN A 95 1.18 19.51 -3.35
C ASN A 95 -0.07 19.60 -2.44
N SER A 96 -0.06 18.98 -1.26
CA SER A 96 -1.12 19.14 -0.25
C SER A 96 -1.29 20.61 0.18
N ALA A 97 -0.26 21.45 -0.01
CA ALA A 97 -0.35 22.88 0.19
C ALA A 97 -1.47 23.54 -0.64
N TYR A 98 -1.76 23.03 -1.85
CA TYR A 98 -2.84 23.58 -2.69
C TYR A 98 -4.21 23.35 -2.07
N ALA A 99 -4.45 22.14 -1.56
CA ALA A 99 -5.66 21.81 -0.82
C ALA A 99 -5.81 22.66 0.45
N MET A 100 -4.70 22.89 1.16
CA MET A 100 -4.69 23.74 2.34
C MET A 100 -5.03 25.20 1.99
N LEU A 101 -4.42 25.79 0.96
CA LEU A 101 -4.74 27.14 0.50
C LEU A 101 -6.17 27.26 -0.03
N ALA A 102 -6.66 26.24 -0.75
CA ALA A 102 -8.03 26.21 -1.23
C ALA A 102 -9.05 26.21 -0.10
N SER A 103 -8.72 25.57 1.02
CA SER A 103 -9.58 25.40 2.19
C SER A 103 -9.60 26.62 3.15
N LEU A 104 -8.74 27.61 2.91
CA LEU A 104 -8.75 28.85 3.73
C LEU A 104 -10.12 29.52 3.64
N PHE A 105 -10.60 29.98 4.78
CA PHE A 105 -11.88 30.66 4.94
C PHE A 105 -13.14 29.79 4.65
N ILE A 106 -12.99 28.47 4.51
CA ILE A 106 -14.14 27.55 4.52
C ILE A 106 -14.45 27.23 5.99
N PRO A 107 -15.65 27.61 6.49
CA PRO A 107 -15.98 27.41 7.89
C PRO A 107 -16.24 25.92 8.19
N ASN A 108 -16.01 25.51 9.43
CA ASN A 108 -16.30 24.17 9.97
C ASN A 108 -15.69 23.01 9.16
N LEU A 109 -14.56 23.26 8.49
CA LEU A 109 -13.84 22.28 7.66
C LEU A 109 -12.60 21.79 8.41
N VAL A 110 -12.55 20.50 8.73
CA VAL A 110 -11.33 19.87 9.28
C VAL A 110 -10.29 19.69 8.18
N ARG A 111 -9.06 20.15 8.41
CA ARG A 111 -7.94 20.11 7.44
C ARG A 111 -6.97 19.03 7.82
N VAL A 112 -6.96 17.95 7.06
CA VAL A 112 -6.12 16.77 7.27
C VAL A 112 -5.07 16.68 6.19
N VAL A 113 -3.81 16.48 6.57
CA VAL A 113 -2.71 16.21 5.63
C VAL A 113 -2.06 14.89 6.01
N HIS A 114 -1.90 14.00 5.01
CA HIS A 114 -1.40 12.66 5.20
C HIS A 114 -0.13 12.42 4.37
N SER A 115 0.94 12.00 5.02
CA SER A 115 2.22 11.68 4.40
C SER A 115 2.36 10.17 4.19
N HIS A 116 2.59 9.75 2.94
CA HIS A 116 2.82 8.35 2.55
C HIS A 116 4.24 8.10 2.01
N SER A 117 5.12 9.11 2.04
CA SER A 117 6.46 9.01 1.45
C SER A 117 7.54 9.48 2.42
N THR A 118 8.68 8.81 2.39
CA THR A 118 9.90 9.16 3.13
C THR A 118 10.92 9.91 2.28
N SER A 119 10.65 10.05 0.98
CA SER A 119 11.54 10.74 0.03
C SER A 119 10.75 11.43 -1.06
N ASN A 120 11.38 12.38 -1.72
CA ASN A 120 10.92 12.98 -2.96
C ASN A 120 11.87 12.60 -4.10
N LYS A 121 11.45 12.82 -5.35
CA LYS A 121 12.33 12.67 -6.52
C LYS A 121 13.62 13.48 -6.33
N PRO A 122 14.76 13.08 -6.94
CA PRO A 122 15.99 13.84 -6.87
C PRO A 122 15.74 15.32 -7.21
N LYS A 123 16.29 16.21 -6.38
CA LYS A 123 16.13 17.66 -6.55
C LYS A 123 17.14 18.16 -7.54
N ASN A 124 16.67 18.81 -8.59
CA ASN A 124 17.54 19.33 -9.65
C ASN A 124 17.71 20.86 -9.62
N SER A 125 16.98 21.59 -8.72
CA SER A 125 17.07 23.04 -8.71
C SER A 125 16.82 23.69 -7.32
N ILE A 126 17.34 24.91 -7.16
CA ILE A 126 17.08 25.79 -5.99
C ILE A 126 15.56 26.08 -5.87
N LEU A 127 14.86 26.19 -7.02
CA LEU A 127 13.43 26.44 -7.06
C LEU A 127 12.62 25.28 -6.46
N ASP A 128 13.05 24.04 -6.65
CA ASP A 128 12.39 22.86 -6.03
C ASP A 128 12.53 22.92 -4.50
N ASN A 129 13.68 23.32 -3.99
CA ASN A 129 13.90 23.48 -2.54
C ASN A 129 13.03 24.60 -1.94
N LEU A 130 12.92 25.73 -2.63
CA LEU A 130 12.07 26.85 -2.21
C LEU A 130 10.59 26.43 -2.23
N TYR A 131 10.15 25.76 -3.28
CA TYR A 131 8.79 25.22 -3.40
C TYR A 131 8.45 24.28 -2.24
N GLU A 132 9.31 23.30 -1.92
CA GLU A 132 9.09 22.38 -0.83
C GLU A 132 9.04 23.08 0.53
N SER A 133 9.93 24.05 0.75
CA SER A 133 9.98 24.83 1.99
C SER A 133 8.72 25.65 2.20
N LEU A 134 8.25 26.35 1.16
CA LEU A 134 7.02 27.12 1.19
C LEU A 134 5.79 26.21 1.35
N SER A 135 5.73 25.11 0.62
CA SER A 135 4.64 24.13 0.73
C SER A 135 4.57 23.55 2.14
N ARG A 136 5.71 23.18 2.73
CA ARG A 136 5.77 22.67 4.12
C ARG A 136 5.27 23.74 5.10
N LEU A 137 5.69 24.99 4.94
CA LEU A 137 5.24 26.09 5.78
C LEU A 137 3.71 26.24 5.73
N ILE A 138 3.12 26.27 4.54
CA ILE A 138 1.67 26.34 4.32
C ILE A 138 0.96 25.17 4.98
N ILE A 139 1.45 23.93 4.76
CA ILE A 139 0.88 22.72 5.36
C ILE A 139 0.87 22.82 6.88
N ILE A 140 1.98 23.26 7.50
CA ILE A 140 2.09 23.36 8.96
C ILE A 140 1.21 24.47 9.55
N LEU A 141 1.06 25.58 8.84
CA LEU A 141 0.26 26.73 9.31
C LEU A 141 -1.24 26.51 9.16
N VAL A 142 -1.67 25.86 8.08
CA VAL A 142 -3.10 25.71 7.73
C VAL A 142 -3.67 24.36 8.12
N GLY A 143 -2.84 23.30 8.08
CA GLY A 143 -3.25 21.94 8.46
C GLY A 143 -3.56 21.84 9.95
N GLN A 144 -4.56 21.07 10.31
CA GLN A 144 -5.03 20.85 11.68
C GLN A 144 -4.68 19.45 12.20
N LYS A 145 -4.74 18.45 11.33
CA LYS A 145 -4.43 17.04 11.64
C LYS A 145 -3.32 16.57 10.71
N PHE A 146 -2.27 16.00 11.29
CA PHE A 146 -1.07 15.54 10.58
C PHE A 146 -0.97 14.03 10.71
N LEU A 147 -1.24 13.32 9.62
CA LEU A 147 -1.22 11.86 9.57
C LEU A 147 -0.01 11.39 8.76
N ALA A 148 0.52 10.22 9.11
CA ALA A 148 1.57 9.59 8.32
C ALA A 148 1.49 8.06 8.41
N CYS A 149 1.84 7.36 7.33
CA CYS A 149 1.94 5.90 7.31
C CYS A 149 3.11 5.34 8.14
N GLY A 150 3.93 6.22 8.73
CA GLY A 150 5.05 5.88 9.60
C GLY A 150 5.78 7.14 10.06
N GLU A 151 6.62 6.99 11.08
CA GLU A 151 7.32 8.11 11.73
C GLU A 151 8.24 8.87 10.77
N GLU A 152 8.97 8.14 9.91
CA GLU A 152 9.88 8.72 8.91
C GLU A 152 9.11 9.59 7.90
N ALA A 153 7.97 9.07 7.39
CA ALA A 153 7.13 9.82 6.46
C ALA A 153 6.54 11.07 7.11
N GLY A 154 6.17 10.99 8.38
CA GLY A 154 5.68 12.13 9.15
C GLY A 154 6.77 13.18 9.38
N LYS A 155 7.96 12.78 9.82
CA LYS A 155 9.10 13.68 9.99
C LYS A 155 9.54 14.30 8.67
N PHE A 156 9.48 13.56 7.57
CA PHE A 156 9.84 14.06 6.26
C PHE A 156 8.96 15.24 5.81
N LEU A 157 7.65 15.12 5.92
CA LEU A 157 6.72 16.17 5.48
C LEU A 157 6.53 17.28 6.51
N PHE A 158 6.38 16.93 7.79
CA PHE A 158 5.95 17.87 8.84
C PHE A 158 7.08 18.30 9.80
N GLY A 159 8.27 17.69 9.69
CA GLY A 159 9.40 17.98 10.58
C GLY A 159 9.04 17.76 12.06
N LYS A 160 9.49 18.70 12.92
CA LYS A 160 9.23 18.65 14.37
C LYS A 160 7.74 18.74 14.74
N ARG A 161 6.88 19.25 13.84
CA ARG A 161 5.44 19.33 14.11
C ARG A 161 4.82 17.95 14.24
N PHE A 162 5.34 16.97 13.51
CA PHE A 162 4.85 15.59 13.59
C PHE A 162 5.09 14.97 14.97
N THR A 163 6.25 15.18 15.57
CA THR A 163 6.55 14.63 16.90
C THR A 163 5.67 15.21 18.01
N GLN A 164 5.08 16.40 17.78
CA GLN A 164 4.21 17.07 18.74
C GLN A 164 2.72 16.75 18.56
N LYS A 165 2.25 16.66 17.32
CA LYS A 165 0.82 16.56 16.98
C LYS A 165 0.50 15.53 15.88
N GLY A 166 1.49 14.76 15.45
CA GLY A 166 1.31 13.76 14.41
C GLY A 166 0.64 12.50 14.94
N VAL A 167 -0.12 11.84 14.06
CA VAL A 167 -0.71 10.53 14.31
C VAL A 167 -0.19 9.57 13.25
N ILE A 168 0.35 8.43 13.69
CA ILE A 168 0.71 7.35 12.78
C ILE A 168 -0.57 6.60 12.43
N LEU A 169 -0.85 6.52 11.13
CA LEU A 169 -1.95 5.79 10.56
C LEU A 169 -1.38 4.76 9.58
N ASN A 170 -1.19 3.55 10.05
CA ASN A 170 -0.65 2.48 9.23
C ASN A 170 -1.60 2.15 8.07
N ASN A 171 -1.06 1.55 7.02
CA ASN A 171 -1.86 1.01 5.91
C ASN A 171 -2.61 -0.24 6.41
N ALA A 172 -3.69 -0.01 7.14
CA ALA A 172 -4.50 -1.04 7.77
C ALA A 172 -5.21 -1.92 6.74
N ILE A 173 -5.43 -3.16 7.11
CA ILE A 173 -6.05 -4.19 6.27
C ILE A 173 -7.29 -4.76 6.94
N ASP A 174 -8.19 -5.31 6.15
CA ASP A 174 -9.30 -6.13 6.64
C ASP A 174 -8.76 -7.51 7.04
N ILE A 175 -8.54 -7.70 8.35
CA ILE A 175 -7.92 -8.92 8.89
C ILE A 175 -8.78 -10.15 8.58
N ASP A 176 -10.10 -10.04 8.67
CA ASP A 176 -11.01 -11.15 8.41
C ASP A 176 -10.96 -11.58 6.95
N LEU A 177 -10.90 -10.63 6.01
CA LEU A 177 -10.76 -10.89 4.58
C LEU A 177 -9.49 -11.70 4.25
N PHE A 178 -8.39 -11.42 4.96
CA PHE A 178 -7.12 -12.13 4.71
C PHE A 178 -6.99 -13.42 5.50
N TYR A 179 -7.59 -13.52 6.69
CA TYR A 179 -7.49 -14.73 7.51
C TYR A 179 -8.47 -15.82 7.07
N ASP A 180 -9.70 -15.45 6.74
CA ASP A 180 -10.76 -16.40 6.42
C ASP A 180 -10.60 -16.92 4.98
N THR A 181 -10.49 -18.23 4.86
CA THR A 181 -10.19 -18.90 3.59
C THR A 181 -11.46 -19.37 2.91
N ASN A 182 -11.62 -19.04 1.63
CA ASN A 182 -12.56 -19.72 0.75
C ASN A 182 -11.88 -20.95 0.13
N LYS A 183 -12.06 -22.12 0.75
CA LYS A 183 -11.43 -23.37 0.32
C LYS A 183 -11.72 -23.75 -1.13
N ASP A 184 -12.93 -23.48 -1.62
CA ASP A 184 -13.31 -23.78 -3.00
C ASP A 184 -12.63 -22.86 -4.00
N ALA A 185 -12.48 -21.55 -3.66
CA ALA A 185 -11.73 -20.59 -4.46
C ALA A 185 -10.25 -20.98 -4.52
N VAL A 186 -9.64 -21.31 -3.39
CA VAL A 186 -8.24 -21.77 -3.32
C VAL A 186 -8.05 -23.06 -4.14
N ALA A 187 -8.93 -24.03 -4.03
CA ALA A 187 -8.85 -25.28 -4.80
C ALA A 187 -8.99 -25.04 -6.31
N ARG A 188 -9.86 -24.09 -6.71
CA ARG A 188 -10.01 -23.66 -8.10
C ARG A 188 -8.74 -23.00 -8.62
N LEU A 189 -8.17 -22.04 -7.85
CA LEU A 189 -6.93 -21.36 -8.20
C LEU A 189 -5.76 -22.33 -8.35
N ARG A 190 -5.62 -23.30 -7.43
CA ARG A 190 -4.56 -24.32 -7.55
C ARG A 190 -4.68 -25.12 -8.86
N ARG A 191 -5.90 -25.49 -9.29
CA ARG A 191 -6.13 -26.15 -10.57
C ARG A 191 -5.81 -25.24 -11.76
N GLU A 192 -6.30 -23.99 -11.74
CA GLU A 192 -6.06 -22.98 -12.79
C GLU A 192 -4.56 -22.73 -13.01
N LEU A 193 -3.80 -22.64 -11.92
CA LEU A 193 -2.36 -22.37 -11.95
C LEU A 193 -1.51 -23.63 -12.15
N GLY A 194 -2.12 -24.81 -12.35
CA GLY A 194 -1.41 -26.07 -12.52
C GLY A 194 -0.53 -26.45 -11.32
N ILE A 195 -1.02 -26.18 -10.11
CA ILE A 195 -0.33 -26.50 -8.86
C ILE A 195 -0.74 -27.92 -8.45
N SER A 196 0.22 -28.85 -8.52
CA SER A 196 0.02 -30.24 -8.10
C SER A 196 -0.06 -30.39 -6.58
N ASN A 197 -0.67 -31.50 -6.13
CA ASN A 197 -0.68 -31.83 -4.70
C ASN A 197 0.76 -32.13 -4.23
N GLY A 198 1.18 -31.43 -3.19
CA GLY A 198 2.54 -31.55 -2.64
C GLY A 198 3.58 -30.59 -3.26
N SER A 199 3.23 -29.87 -4.33
CA SER A 199 4.07 -28.82 -4.89
C SER A 199 4.18 -27.64 -3.91
N LEU A 200 5.39 -27.19 -3.63
CA LEU A 200 5.67 -26.02 -2.80
C LEU A 200 5.31 -24.75 -3.56
N VAL A 201 4.47 -23.90 -2.98
CA VAL A 201 4.03 -22.63 -3.61
C VAL A 201 4.67 -21.44 -2.93
N ILE A 202 5.49 -20.71 -3.70
CA ILE A 202 6.14 -19.49 -3.26
C ILE A 202 5.50 -18.31 -3.99
N GLY A 203 5.08 -17.28 -3.27
CA GLY A 203 4.49 -16.08 -3.87
C GLY A 203 5.30 -14.83 -3.64
N ASN A 204 5.19 -13.87 -4.55
CA ASN A 204 5.60 -12.50 -4.37
C ASN A 204 4.48 -11.59 -4.86
N VAL A 205 4.03 -10.66 -4.00
CA VAL A 205 3.01 -9.66 -4.32
C VAL A 205 3.68 -8.29 -4.31
N ALA A 206 4.07 -7.81 -5.49
CA ALA A 206 4.82 -6.58 -5.62
C ALA A 206 4.81 -6.05 -7.07
N ARG A 207 5.16 -4.75 -7.25
CA ARG A 207 5.45 -4.22 -8.58
C ARG A 207 6.72 -4.86 -9.14
N LEU A 208 6.77 -5.09 -10.45
CA LEU A 208 7.94 -5.65 -11.13
C LEU A 208 8.97 -4.54 -11.39
N GLU A 209 9.67 -4.14 -10.32
CA GLU A 209 10.67 -3.07 -10.29
C GLU A 209 11.98 -3.57 -9.69
N GLU A 210 13.08 -2.91 -9.99
CA GLU A 210 14.43 -3.28 -9.56
C GLU A 210 14.52 -3.47 -8.04
N VAL A 211 13.89 -2.57 -7.28
CA VAL A 211 13.90 -2.60 -5.82
C VAL A 211 13.32 -3.89 -5.22
N LYS A 212 12.46 -4.60 -5.95
CA LYS A 212 11.83 -5.86 -5.52
C LYS A 212 12.71 -7.09 -5.80
N ASN A 213 13.78 -6.93 -6.57
CA ASN A 213 14.85 -7.91 -6.77
C ASN A 213 14.37 -9.27 -7.32
N HIS A 214 13.53 -9.22 -8.37
CA HIS A 214 13.05 -10.44 -9.04
C HIS A 214 14.19 -11.30 -9.60
N ALA A 215 15.35 -10.68 -9.94
CA ALA A 215 16.55 -11.41 -10.34
C ALA A 215 16.99 -12.42 -9.27
N LYS A 216 16.99 -12.02 -7.98
CA LYS A 216 17.29 -12.94 -6.87
C LYS A 216 16.24 -14.04 -6.73
N MET A 217 14.99 -13.77 -6.98
CA MET A 217 13.93 -14.80 -6.95
C MET A 217 14.11 -15.82 -8.08
N ILE A 218 14.52 -15.39 -9.28
CA ILE A 218 14.87 -16.29 -10.40
C ILE A 218 16.11 -17.14 -10.05
N GLU A 219 17.14 -16.57 -9.43
CA GLU A 219 18.31 -17.31 -8.94
C GLU A 219 17.89 -18.41 -7.94
N ILE A 220 16.98 -18.09 -7.01
CA ILE A 220 16.42 -19.03 -6.04
C ILE A 220 15.62 -20.13 -6.77
N ALA A 221 14.79 -19.77 -7.74
CA ALA A 221 14.02 -20.74 -8.53
C ALA A 221 14.92 -21.72 -9.30
N ARG A 222 16.03 -21.23 -9.89
CA ARG A 222 17.05 -22.07 -10.52
C ARG A 222 17.67 -23.04 -9.53
N GLN A 223 18.01 -22.58 -8.34
CA GLN A 223 18.57 -23.44 -7.28
C GLN A 223 17.58 -24.49 -6.81
N MET A 224 16.29 -24.14 -6.68
CA MET A 224 15.24 -25.13 -6.35
C MET A 224 15.11 -26.19 -7.44
N LYS A 225 15.10 -25.79 -8.72
CA LYS A 225 15.04 -26.71 -9.86
C LYS A 225 16.27 -27.63 -9.90
N SER A 226 17.47 -27.12 -9.65
CA SER A 226 18.69 -27.94 -9.61
C SER A 226 18.68 -28.97 -8.47
N ARG A 227 17.99 -28.68 -7.37
CA ARG A 227 17.75 -29.59 -6.24
C ARG A 227 16.55 -30.52 -6.44
N GLN A 228 15.92 -30.50 -7.62
CA GLN A 228 14.75 -31.31 -7.97
C GLN A 228 13.57 -31.12 -6.99
N ILE A 229 13.43 -29.93 -6.42
CA ILE A 229 12.29 -29.57 -5.59
C ILE A 229 11.12 -29.27 -6.52
N GLU A 230 9.97 -29.90 -6.30
CA GLU A 230 8.74 -29.56 -7.01
C GLU A 230 8.13 -28.29 -6.43
N PHE A 231 8.00 -27.24 -7.24
CA PHE A 231 7.48 -25.94 -6.78
C PHE A 231 6.76 -25.15 -7.87
N LYS A 232 5.98 -24.17 -7.43
CA LYS A 232 5.51 -23.04 -8.24
C LYS A 232 5.93 -21.74 -7.59
N MET A 233 6.39 -20.79 -8.38
CA MET A 233 6.69 -19.44 -7.92
C MET A 233 5.77 -18.44 -8.64
N LEU A 234 4.97 -17.69 -7.88
CA LEU A 234 3.94 -16.80 -8.40
C LEU A 234 4.39 -15.35 -8.25
N PHE A 235 4.58 -14.65 -9.37
CA PHE A 235 4.84 -13.21 -9.39
C PHE A 235 3.53 -12.47 -9.68
N ILE A 236 3.03 -11.72 -8.69
CA ILE A 236 1.74 -11.03 -8.72
C ILE A 236 2.00 -9.53 -8.71
N GLY A 237 1.66 -8.87 -9.83
CA GLY A 237 1.85 -7.46 -10.06
C GLY A 237 2.31 -7.16 -11.49
N ARG A 238 2.54 -5.88 -11.78
CA ARG A 238 3.10 -5.38 -13.04
C ARG A 238 4.21 -4.38 -12.76
N GLY A 239 5.02 -4.08 -13.76
CA GLY A 239 6.08 -3.07 -13.68
C GLY A 239 6.99 -3.10 -14.89
N ASP A 240 7.94 -2.16 -14.91
CA ASP A 240 8.80 -1.90 -16.06
C ASP A 240 9.71 -3.10 -16.42
N LEU A 241 10.02 -3.95 -15.43
CA LEU A 241 10.88 -5.13 -15.64
C LEU A 241 10.14 -6.38 -16.12
N GLU A 242 8.85 -6.33 -16.45
CA GLU A 242 8.09 -7.52 -16.83
C GLU A 242 8.70 -8.27 -18.02
N ASN A 243 9.12 -7.56 -19.07
CA ASN A 243 9.73 -8.16 -20.26
C ASN A 243 11.09 -8.81 -19.96
N GLU A 244 11.90 -8.18 -19.13
CA GLU A 244 13.21 -8.70 -18.71
C GLU A 244 13.03 -9.96 -17.86
N ILE A 245 12.11 -9.95 -16.92
CA ILE A 245 11.77 -11.10 -16.07
C ILE A 245 11.29 -12.27 -16.93
N ARG A 246 10.41 -12.04 -17.93
CA ARG A 246 9.96 -13.07 -18.88
C ARG A 246 11.14 -13.67 -19.68
N ALA A 247 12.04 -12.81 -20.15
CA ALA A 247 13.22 -13.26 -20.89
C ALA A 247 14.15 -14.15 -20.01
N GLU A 248 14.37 -13.76 -18.76
CA GLU A 248 15.19 -14.55 -17.82
C GLU A 248 14.52 -15.89 -17.45
N ILE A 249 13.21 -15.91 -17.22
CA ILE A 249 12.44 -17.14 -16.99
C ILE A 249 12.63 -18.11 -18.16
N LYS A 250 12.49 -17.62 -19.39
CA LYS A 250 12.70 -18.42 -20.62
C LYS A 250 14.15 -18.88 -20.78
N ARG A 251 15.10 -17.97 -20.55
CA ARG A 251 16.55 -18.27 -20.65
C ARG A 251 16.95 -19.45 -19.76
N TYR A 252 16.34 -19.56 -18.57
CA TYR A 252 16.64 -20.62 -17.62
C TYR A 252 15.66 -21.81 -17.67
N GLY A 253 14.72 -21.81 -18.63
CA GLY A 253 13.74 -22.89 -18.81
C GLY A 253 12.83 -23.06 -17.60
N LEU A 254 12.39 -21.94 -16.98
CA LEU A 254 11.57 -21.93 -15.75
C LEU A 254 10.09 -21.64 -16.03
N GLU A 255 9.66 -21.71 -17.29
CA GLU A 255 8.28 -21.33 -17.70
C GLU A 255 7.19 -22.19 -17.05
N LYS A 256 7.54 -23.40 -16.64
CA LYS A 256 6.62 -24.30 -15.94
C LYS A 256 6.54 -24.00 -14.45
N GLU A 257 7.61 -23.53 -13.85
CA GLU A 257 7.75 -23.30 -12.40
C GLU A 257 7.39 -21.87 -12.00
N VAL A 258 7.74 -20.85 -12.81
CA VAL A 258 7.56 -19.43 -12.49
C VAL A 258 6.45 -18.82 -13.33
N LEU A 259 5.41 -18.31 -12.68
CA LEU A 259 4.22 -17.77 -13.32
C LEU A 259 4.10 -16.27 -13.03
N LEU A 260 3.99 -15.45 -14.10
CA LEU A 260 3.64 -14.03 -13.97
C LEU A 260 2.12 -13.88 -14.10
N LEU A 261 1.45 -13.51 -13.02
CA LEU A 261 -0.02 -13.47 -12.94
C LEU A 261 -0.61 -12.08 -13.25
N GLY A 262 0.25 -11.07 -13.45
CA GLY A 262 -0.21 -9.69 -13.65
C GLY A 262 -0.90 -9.12 -12.41
N ILE A 263 -1.74 -8.10 -12.60
CA ILE A 263 -2.54 -7.50 -11.53
C ILE A 263 -3.70 -8.43 -11.21
N ARG A 264 -3.88 -8.75 -9.92
CA ARG A 264 -4.96 -9.60 -9.42
C ARG A 264 -5.77 -8.85 -8.35
N SER A 265 -7.05 -9.17 -8.25
CA SER A 265 -7.96 -8.66 -7.21
C SER A 265 -8.24 -9.68 -6.10
N ASP A 266 -7.94 -10.94 -6.34
CA ASP A 266 -8.14 -12.08 -5.44
C ASP A 266 -6.87 -12.41 -4.61
N ILE A 267 -6.18 -11.36 -4.14
CA ILE A 267 -4.96 -11.51 -3.34
C ILE A 267 -5.18 -12.37 -2.08
N PRO A 268 -6.28 -12.24 -1.32
CA PRO A 268 -6.52 -13.10 -0.17
C PRO A 268 -6.51 -14.60 -0.53
N ASP A 269 -7.24 -15.00 -1.58
CA ASP A 269 -7.28 -16.39 -2.03
C ASP A 269 -5.92 -16.86 -2.56
N LEU A 270 -5.20 -16.01 -3.29
CA LEU A 270 -3.84 -16.31 -3.76
C LEU A 270 -2.86 -16.53 -2.60
N LEU A 271 -2.91 -15.71 -1.55
CA LEU A 271 -2.09 -15.90 -0.36
C LEU A 271 -2.37 -17.27 0.28
N HIS A 272 -3.62 -17.69 0.35
CA HIS A 272 -3.97 -19.02 0.86
C HIS A 272 -3.54 -20.18 -0.04
N THR A 273 -3.16 -19.92 -1.30
CA THR A 273 -2.50 -20.95 -2.13
C THR A 273 -1.02 -21.12 -1.83
N MET A 274 -0.40 -20.11 -1.17
CA MET A 274 1.03 -20.05 -0.91
C MET A 274 1.41 -20.78 0.36
N ASP A 275 2.57 -21.43 0.34
CA ASP A 275 3.25 -21.97 1.51
C ASP A 275 4.23 -20.94 2.11
N VAL A 276 4.78 -20.04 1.27
CA VAL A 276 5.74 -19.01 1.68
C VAL A 276 5.56 -17.77 0.80
N LEU A 277 5.54 -16.59 1.41
CA LEU A 277 5.77 -15.34 0.71
C LEU A 277 7.27 -15.02 0.69
N LEU A 278 7.84 -14.75 -0.48
CA LEU A 278 9.25 -14.44 -0.67
C LEU A 278 9.45 -12.97 -1.04
N MET A 279 10.27 -12.24 -0.27
CA MET A 279 10.54 -10.82 -0.53
C MET A 279 12.02 -10.47 -0.32
N PRO A 280 12.91 -10.75 -1.30
CA PRO A 280 14.32 -10.42 -1.24
C PRO A 280 14.61 -8.97 -1.69
N SER A 281 13.73 -8.04 -1.36
CA SER A 281 13.79 -6.64 -1.79
C SER A 281 15.07 -5.96 -1.36
N LEU A 282 15.57 -5.02 -2.19
CA LEU A 282 16.74 -4.19 -1.92
C LEU A 282 16.42 -3.03 -0.96
N PHE A 283 15.15 -2.63 -0.89
CA PHE A 283 14.64 -1.62 0.02
C PHE A 283 13.13 -1.75 0.15
N GLU A 284 12.61 -1.58 1.37
CA GLU A 284 11.17 -1.46 1.66
C GLU A 284 10.94 -0.45 2.79
N GLY A 285 9.93 0.39 2.61
CA GLY A 285 9.47 1.28 3.68
C GLY A 285 8.50 0.57 4.62
N ASN A 286 7.30 0.26 4.12
CA ASN A 286 6.26 -0.47 4.85
C ASN A 286 5.48 -1.34 3.84
N PRO A 287 5.99 -2.53 3.51
CA PRO A 287 5.39 -3.41 2.51
C PRO A 287 4.10 -4.05 3.04
N VAL A 288 2.95 -3.52 2.60
CA VAL A 288 1.62 -3.99 3.04
C VAL A 288 1.42 -5.46 2.73
N SER A 289 1.96 -5.97 1.63
CA SER A 289 1.86 -7.39 1.28
C SER A 289 2.49 -8.34 2.31
N LEU A 290 3.47 -7.90 3.11
CA LEU A 290 3.97 -8.67 4.25
C LEU A 290 2.98 -8.70 5.43
N ILE A 291 2.23 -7.64 5.63
CA ILE A 291 1.18 -7.58 6.65
C ILE A 291 0.01 -8.47 6.23
N GLU A 292 -0.39 -8.39 4.95
CA GLU A 292 -1.45 -9.24 4.34
C GLU A 292 -1.09 -10.73 4.45
N ALA A 293 0.16 -11.09 4.14
CA ALA A 293 0.63 -12.48 4.25
C ALA A 293 0.59 -12.98 5.70
N GLN A 294 1.04 -12.16 6.67
CA GLN A 294 0.96 -12.53 8.08
C GLN A 294 -0.48 -12.64 8.57
N ALA A 295 -1.40 -11.78 8.08
CA ALA A 295 -2.82 -11.90 8.34
C ALA A 295 -3.41 -13.20 7.79
N ALA A 296 -2.98 -13.63 6.60
CA ALA A 296 -3.33 -14.91 6.00
C ALA A 296 -2.59 -16.11 6.65
N SER A 297 -1.80 -15.88 7.69
CA SER A 297 -0.95 -16.90 8.34
C SER A 297 0.03 -17.58 7.38
N VAL A 298 0.54 -16.82 6.39
CA VAL A 298 1.55 -17.26 5.43
C VAL A 298 2.94 -16.87 5.93
N PRO A 299 3.86 -17.82 6.11
CA PRO A 299 5.24 -17.53 6.46
C PRO A 299 5.93 -16.66 5.41
N CYS A 300 6.76 -15.74 5.86
CA CYS A 300 7.47 -14.77 5.03
C CYS A 300 8.98 -14.98 5.13
N VAL A 301 9.65 -15.16 4.00
CA VAL A 301 11.11 -15.16 3.89
C VAL A 301 11.55 -13.88 3.20
N ILE A 302 12.26 -13.02 3.93
CA ILE A 302 12.55 -11.65 3.52
C ILE A 302 14.04 -11.34 3.62
N SER A 303 14.48 -10.27 2.95
CA SER A 303 15.84 -9.77 3.12
C SER A 303 16.04 -9.13 4.51
N ASP A 304 17.24 -9.23 5.05
CA ASP A 304 17.63 -8.71 6.37
C ASP A 304 17.59 -7.18 6.47
N ILE A 305 17.62 -6.49 5.34
CA ILE A 305 17.54 -5.02 5.27
C ILE A 305 16.13 -4.48 5.52
N ILE A 306 15.09 -5.32 5.41
CA ILE A 306 13.71 -4.90 5.70
C ILE A 306 13.57 -4.68 7.22
N THR A 307 12.96 -3.56 7.60
CA THR A 307 12.77 -3.16 9.00
C THR A 307 12.06 -4.23 9.83
N ASP A 308 12.41 -4.35 11.12
CA ASP A 308 11.71 -5.25 12.06
C ASP A 308 10.28 -4.79 12.38
N LYS A 309 9.93 -3.55 12.08
CA LYS A 309 8.57 -3.00 12.32
C LYS A 309 7.46 -3.73 11.57
N ILE A 310 7.82 -4.51 10.51
CA ILE A 310 6.85 -5.31 9.76
C ILE A 310 6.58 -6.68 10.39
N ASP A 311 7.35 -7.11 11.39
CA ASP A 311 7.11 -8.37 12.08
C ASP A 311 6.02 -8.18 13.14
N MET A 312 4.91 -8.85 12.91
CA MET A 312 3.76 -8.80 13.83
C MET A 312 3.95 -9.70 15.06
N GLY A 313 5.13 -10.29 15.28
CA GLY A 313 5.41 -11.17 16.42
C GLY A 313 4.68 -12.52 16.36
N LEU A 314 4.23 -12.92 15.17
CA LEU A 314 3.51 -14.17 14.92
C LEU A 314 4.45 -15.36 14.62
N GLN A 315 5.76 -15.17 14.70
CA GLN A 315 6.80 -16.14 14.35
C GLN A 315 6.72 -16.61 12.88
N LEU A 316 6.18 -15.76 12.01
CA LEU A 316 6.03 -16.03 10.57
C LEU A 316 7.16 -15.43 9.74
N VAL A 317 7.98 -14.53 10.28
CA VAL A 317 9.01 -13.81 9.52
C VAL A 317 10.38 -14.46 9.73
N SER A 318 11.03 -14.80 8.61
CA SER A 318 12.41 -15.31 8.56
C SER A 318 13.28 -14.39 7.72
N LYS A 319 14.30 -13.78 8.31
CA LYS A 319 15.24 -12.89 7.62
C LYS A 319 16.43 -13.64 7.07
N VAL A 320 16.85 -13.29 5.85
CA VAL A 320 18.01 -13.85 5.18
C VAL A 320 18.88 -12.70 4.68
N ALA A 321 20.19 -12.79 4.91
CA ALA A 321 21.12 -11.79 4.41
C ALA A 321 20.99 -11.67 2.88
N LEU A 322 20.88 -10.45 2.39
CA LEU A 322 20.70 -10.19 0.96
C LEU A 322 21.88 -10.73 0.13
N SER A 323 23.08 -10.69 0.71
CA SER A 323 24.31 -11.24 0.13
C SER A 323 24.40 -12.77 0.16
N ALA A 324 23.48 -13.46 0.85
CA ALA A 324 23.51 -14.91 0.93
C ALA A 324 23.27 -15.56 -0.46
N ASN A 325 23.91 -16.70 -0.69
CA ASN A 325 23.68 -17.49 -1.89
C ASN A 325 22.26 -18.07 -1.95
N ALA A 326 21.81 -18.47 -3.13
CA ALA A 326 20.47 -19.00 -3.34
C ALA A 326 20.17 -20.24 -2.49
N ASP A 327 21.16 -21.07 -2.22
CA ASP A 327 20.97 -22.29 -1.42
C ASP A 327 20.53 -21.98 0.02
N LYS A 328 21.08 -20.92 0.64
CA LYS A 328 20.66 -20.45 1.96
C LYS A 328 19.21 -19.96 1.93
N TRP A 329 18.81 -19.23 0.90
CA TRP A 329 17.42 -18.79 0.71
C TRP A 329 16.48 -19.98 0.56
N VAL A 330 16.82 -20.99 -0.26
CA VAL A 330 16.03 -22.21 -0.42
C VAL A 330 15.83 -22.93 0.93
N ASN A 331 16.91 -23.06 1.74
CA ASN A 331 16.81 -23.72 3.04
C ASN A 331 15.87 -22.95 4.01
N HIS A 332 15.87 -21.60 3.99
CA HIS A 332 14.93 -20.78 4.76
C HIS A 332 13.50 -20.97 4.27
N ILE A 333 13.26 -21.01 2.96
CA ILE A 333 11.94 -21.29 2.36
C ILE A 333 11.41 -22.65 2.80
N LEU A 334 12.23 -23.71 2.69
CA LEU A 334 11.85 -25.06 3.11
C LEU A 334 11.57 -25.18 4.62
N LYS A 335 12.28 -24.40 5.43
CA LYS A 335 12.02 -24.33 6.87
C LYS A 335 10.74 -23.57 7.16
N ALA A 336 10.55 -22.41 6.53
CA ALA A 336 9.39 -21.56 6.71
C ALA A 336 8.09 -22.24 6.30
N SER A 337 8.08 -22.99 5.18
CA SER A 337 6.88 -23.72 4.73
C SER A 337 6.34 -24.75 5.72
N LYS A 338 7.14 -25.13 6.74
CA LYS A 338 6.75 -26.07 7.80
C LYS A 338 6.40 -25.36 9.11
N SER A 339 6.35 -24.04 9.13
CA SER A 339 6.04 -23.27 10.34
C SER A 339 4.59 -23.51 10.78
N ALA A 340 4.38 -23.55 12.11
CA ALA A 340 3.04 -23.62 12.66
C ALA A 340 2.26 -22.34 12.33
N LYS A 341 0.99 -22.50 11.98
CA LYS A 341 0.10 -21.36 11.69
C LYS A 341 -0.49 -20.83 13.01
N PRO A 342 -0.46 -19.51 13.24
CA PRO A 342 -1.10 -18.90 14.40
C PRO A 342 -2.62 -19.02 14.31
N SER A 343 -3.29 -19.01 15.46
CA SER A 343 -4.74 -18.97 15.56
C SER A 343 -5.29 -17.58 15.12
N LYS A 344 -6.55 -17.55 14.69
CA LYS A 344 -7.25 -16.28 14.32
C LYS A 344 -7.14 -15.22 15.43
N LYS A 345 -7.33 -15.63 16.68
CA LYS A 345 -7.22 -14.75 17.84
C LYS A 345 -5.82 -14.12 17.96
N GLN A 346 -4.76 -14.91 17.82
CA GLN A 346 -3.38 -14.39 17.85
C GLN A 346 -3.12 -13.41 16.71
N VAL A 347 -3.59 -13.70 15.49
CA VAL A 347 -3.45 -12.81 14.34
C VAL A 347 -4.16 -11.49 14.58
N ILE A 348 -5.44 -11.51 14.97
CA ILE A 348 -6.24 -10.31 15.25
C ILE A 348 -5.59 -9.46 16.35
N GLU A 349 -5.27 -10.06 17.49
CA GLU A 349 -4.66 -9.35 18.63
C GLU A 349 -3.33 -8.71 18.25
N SER A 350 -2.51 -9.41 17.47
CA SER A 350 -1.21 -8.90 17.06
C SER A 350 -1.33 -7.75 16.05
N LEU A 351 -2.11 -7.92 14.97
CA LEU A 351 -2.26 -6.85 13.98
C LEU A 351 -2.94 -5.60 14.57
N ARG A 352 -3.90 -5.79 15.48
CA ARG A 352 -4.54 -4.69 16.21
C ARG A 352 -3.53 -3.94 17.09
N LYS A 353 -2.73 -4.67 17.86
CA LYS A 353 -1.67 -4.09 18.70
C LYS A 353 -0.68 -3.25 17.89
N HIS A 354 -0.40 -3.64 16.65
CA HIS A 354 0.52 -2.92 15.75
C HIS A 354 -0.19 -1.86 14.88
N GLY A 355 -1.51 -1.63 15.07
CA GLY A 355 -2.27 -0.58 14.39
C GLY A 355 -2.61 -0.89 12.93
N TYR A 356 -2.77 -2.18 12.59
CA TYR A 356 -3.16 -2.62 11.23
C TYR A 356 -4.61 -3.10 11.14
N ASP A 357 -5.44 -2.90 12.19
CA ASP A 357 -6.87 -3.20 12.17
C ASP A 357 -7.63 -2.10 11.42
N LEU A 358 -8.26 -2.46 10.33
CA LEU A 358 -9.00 -1.52 9.47
C LEU A 358 -10.23 -0.92 10.19
N ASN A 359 -10.88 -1.68 11.07
CA ASN A 359 -12.04 -1.18 11.81
C ASN A 359 -11.63 -0.05 12.78
N GLU A 360 -10.53 -0.24 13.51
CA GLU A 360 -9.99 0.79 14.41
C GLU A 360 -9.51 2.03 13.65
N THR A 361 -8.82 1.81 12.53
CA THR A 361 -8.34 2.89 11.64
C THR A 361 -9.50 3.68 11.05
N THR A 362 -10.56 3.01 10.60
CA THR A 362 -11.76 3.64 10.04
C THR A 362 -12.50 4.46 11.10
N LYS A 363 -12.62 3.94 12.32
CA LYS A 363 -13.20 4.66 13.45
C LYS A 363 -12.40 5.91 13.77
N LEU A 364 -11.08 5.80 13.93
CA LEU A 364 -10.20 6.93 14.22
C LEU A 364 -10.33 8.04 13.16
N LEU A 365 -10.30 7.68 11.87
CA LEU A 365 -10.46 8.66 10.79
C LEU A 365 -11.85 9.29 10.76
N THR A 366 -12.89 8.50 11.02
CA THR A 366 -14.26 9.01 11.13
C THR A 366 -14.35 10.07 12.24
N ASP A 367 -13.80 9.80 13.41
CA ASP A 367 -13.77 10.74 14.54
C ASP A 367 -12.98 12.01 14.19
N ILE A 368 -11.83 11.88 13.51
CA ILE A 368 -11.05 13.02 13.02
C ILE A 368 -11.89 13.88 12.06
N TYR A 369 -12.56 13.28 11.07
CA TYR A 369 -13.34 14.01 10.06
C TYR A 369 -14.58 14.70 10.66
N LEU A 370 -15.17 14.12 11.69
CA LEU A 370 -16.32 14.68 12.38
C LEU A 370 -15.95 15.75 13.42
N GLY A 371 -14.64 15.92 13.69
CA GLY A 371 -14.15 16.88 14.67
C GLY A 371 -14.32 16.44 16.12
N ASN A 372 -14.41 15.13 16.37
CA ASN A 372 -14.59 14.53 17.70
C ASN A 372 -13.23 14.30 18.42
N GLN A 373 -12.12 14.67 17.78
CA GLN A 373 -10.75 14.56 18.31
C GLN A 373 -9.95 15.86 18.14
#